data_cac342a768eef66c8dda95acc5353e0a
#
_entry.id   cac342a768eef66c8dda95acc5353e0a
#
_cell.length_a   1.000
_cell.length_b   1.000
_cell.length_c   1.000
_cell.angle_alpha   90.00
_cell.angle_beta   90.00
_cell.angle_gamma   90.00
#
_symmetry.space_group_name_H-M   'P 1'
#
loop_
_entity.id
_entity.type
_entity.pdbx_description
1 polymer ?
#
loop_
_entity_poly.entity_id
_entity_poly.type
_entity_poly.pdbx_seq_one_letter_code
_entity_poly.pdbx_strand_id
1 'polypeptide(L)'
;MLNAKQLRDAPLNSQVEFWNSWNAEGRESGIAQVSVDQRDVIIGWLEALGRRDLKILEVGCGAGWLCGSLKEYGSVTATDLSNEVLQRAAIRLPDVKFIAGDFMSLDFDSSGYDVIVSLEVLAHVADQPAFIRKMSALLKPGGFLMLATQNRPQLERNDIPNPKPGQIRLWVDRHKLAGLIGAELDVRSLFSLTPQCNRGVLRLINSTKVHGAMAAIGLGQLGRTVKRLQENLWLGWTLMCLAQKPQAA
;
A
#
# COMPACT_ATOMS: atom_id res chain seq x y z
N MET A 1 10.20 19.26 -16.99
CA MET A 1 9.10 18.32 -16.65
C MET A 1 9.32 17.04 -17.43
N LEU A 2 9.35 15.88 -16.78
CA LEU A 2 9.37 14.59 -17.47
C LEU A 2 8.04 14.45 -18.23
N ASN A 3 8.08 13.97 -19.48
CA ASN A 3 6.86 13.77 -20.26
C ASN A 3 6.12 12.50 -19.75
N ALA A 4 4.83 12.37 -20.08
CA ALA A 4 3.99 11.25 -19.61
C ALA A 4 4.54 9.87 -20.02
N LYS A 5 5.35 9.78 -21.09
CA LYS A 5 6.01 8.55 -21.52
C LYS A 5 7.16 8.18 -20.58
N GLN A 6 7.97 9.15 -20.16
CA GLN A 6 9.08 8.94 -19.22
C GLN A 6 8.62 8.51 -17.82
N LEU A 7 7.37 8.85 -17.44
CA LEU A 7 6.77 8.42 -16.17
C LEU A 7 6.27 6.96 -16.19
N ARG A 8 6.15 6.35 -17.39
CA ARG A 8 5.60 4.99 -17.57
C ARG A 8 6.64 3.95 -17.95
N ASP A 9 7.76 4.36 -18.57
CA ASP A 9 8.70 3.46 -19.24
C ASP A 9 10.07 3.46 -18.55
N ALA A 10 10.13 3.16 -17.25
CA ALA A 10 11.39 2.92 -16.59
C ALA A 10 11.84 1.46 -16.83
N PRO A 11 13.06 1.21 -17.37
CA PRO A 11 13.60 -0.14 -17.50
C PRO A 11 13.62 -0.89 -16.17
N LEU A 12 13.34 -2.19 -16.19
CA LEU A 12 13.24 -3.00 -14.97
C LEU A 12 14.49 -2.90 -14.09
N ASN A 13 15.69 -2.96 -14.69
CA ASN A 13 16.95 -2.82 -13.95
C ASN A 13 17.05 -1.50 -13.18
N SER A 14 16.64 -0.39 -13.81
CA SER A 14 16.62 0.92 -13.14
C SER A 14 15.59 0.99 -12.01
N GLN A 15 14.48 0.26 -12.13
CA GLN A 15 13.50 0.15 -11.05
C GLN A 15 14.09 -0.65 -9.87
N VAL A 16 14.76 -1.77 -10.14
CA VAL A 16 15.43 -2.60 -9.12
C VAL A 16 16.46 -1.76 -8.34
N GLU A 17 17.34 -1.02 -9.05
CA GLU A 17 18.34 -0.14 -8.44
C GLU A 17 17.69 0.94 -7.56
N PHE A 18 16.65 1.59 -8.08
CA PHE A 18 15.91 2.61 -7.33
C PHE A 18 15.30 2.04 -6.04
N TRP A 19 14.61 0.88 -6.12
CA TRP A 19 13.95 0.30 -4.95
C TRP A 19 14.93 -0.30 -3.95
N ASN A 20 16.08 -0.84 -4.39
CA ASN A 20 17.15 -1.26 -3.49
C ASN A 20 17.64 -0.09 -2.64
N SER A 21 17.99 1.05 -3.28
CA SER A 21 18.44 2.25 -2.58
C SER A 21 17.36 2.83 -1.65
N TRP A 22 16.13 2.92 -2.14
CA TRP A 22 15.00 3.45 -1.35
C TRP A 22 14.74 2.65 -0.07
N ASN A 23 14.74 1.32 -0.17
CA ASN A 23 14.51 0.45 0.99
C ASN A 23 15.68 0.54 1.99
N ALA A 24 16.92 0.53 1.52
CA ALA A 24 18.11 0.62 2.37
C ALA A 24 18.20 1.98 3.11
N GLU A 25 17.88 3.09 2.42
CA GLU A 25 17.98 4.44 3.01
C GLU A 25 16.83 4.78 3.96
N GLY A 26 15.62 4.26 3.73
CA GLY A 26 14.42 4.75 4.40
C GLY A 26 13.61 3.72 5.18
N ARG A 27 13.38 2.54 4.61
CA ARG A 27 12.42 1.60 5.18
C ARG A 27 12.98 0.70 6.29
N GLU A 28 14.29 0.46 6.27
CA GLU A 28 14.96 -0.34 7.31
C GLU A 28 15.22 0.47 8.58
N SER A 29 15.22 1.81 8.52
CA SER A 29 15.50 2.70 9.65
C SER A 29 14.28 3.18 10.41
N GLY A 30 13.06 2.99 9.89
CA GLY A 30 11.83 3.43 10.56
C GLY A 30 10.56 3.27 9.74
N ILE A 31 9.42 3.32 10.41
CA ILE A 31 8.10 3.20 9.82
C ILE A 31 7.41 4.58 9.88
N ALA A 32 7.01 5.12 8.72
CA ALA A 32 6.27 6.37 8.64
C ALA A 32 4.85 6.21 9.22
N GLN A 33 4.26 7.31 9.72
CA GLN A 33 2.90 7.31 10.27
C GLN A 33 1.86 6.76 9.28
N VAL A 34 2.01 7.05 7.99
CA VAL A 34 1.14 6.48 6.93
C VAL A 34 1.15 4.94 6.97
N SER A 35 2.34 4.35 7.11
CA SER A 35 2.47 2.88 7.18
C SER A 35 1.86 2.31 8.46
N VAL A 36 2.00 3.01 9.60
CA VAL A 36 1.34 2.59 10.86
C VAL A 36 -0.17 2.62 10.71
N ASP A 37 -0.73 3.72 10.20
CA ASP A 37 -2.18 3.85 9.97
C ASP A 37 -2.69 2.76 8.98
N GLN A 38 -1.94 2.50 7.90
CA GLN A 38 -2.26 1.45 6.92
C GLN A 38 -2.25 0.05 7.57
N ARG A 39 -1.22 -0.26 8.35
CA ARG A 39 -1.14 -1.53 9.10
C ARG A 39 -2.36 -1.72 9.99
N ASP A 40 -2.73 -0.69 10.76
CA ASP A 40 -3.84 -0.79 11.70
C ASP A 40 -5.17 -1.06 10.98
N VAL A 41 -5.37 -0.50 9.78
CA VAL A 41 -6.52 -0.82 8.91
C VAL A 41 -6.45 -2.26 8.41
N ILE A 42 -5.31 -2.72 7.89
CA ILE A 42 -5.14 -4.10 7.40
C ILE A 42 -5.40 -5.11 8.52
N ILE A 43 -4.84 -4.87 9.71
CA ILE A 43 -5.06 -5.73 10.87
C ILE A 43 -6.55 -5.75 11.26
N GLY A 44 -7.22 -4.59 11.28
CA GLY A 44 -8.66 -4.52 11.53
C GLY A 44 -9.49 -5.33 10.53
N TRP A 45 -9.12 -5.32 9.25
CA TRP A 45 -9.79 -6.16 8.24
C TRP A 45 -9.50 -7.64 8.43
N LEU A 46 -8.26 -8.03 8.76
CA LEU A 46 -7.90 -9.42 9.04
C LEU A 46 -8.60 -9.96 10.29
N GLU A 47 -8.70 -9.15 11.36
CA GLU A 47 -9.47 -9.51 12.56
C GLU A 47 -10.95 -9.75 12.24
N ALA A 48 -11.55 -8.90 11.38
CA ALA A 48 -12.94 -9.05 10.97
C ALA A 48 -13.21 -10.35 10.18
N LEU A 49 -12.18 -10.94 9.54
CA LEU A 49 -12.31 -12.25 8.89
C LEU A 49 -12.40 -13.41 9.91
N GLY A 50 -11.95 -13.23 11.15
CA GLY A 50 -12.04 -14.21 12.23
C GLY A 50 -11.25 -15.51 11.98
N ARG A 51 -10.23 -15.48 11.11
CA ARG A 51 -9.42 -16.65 10.68
C ARG A 51 -7.94 -16.45 10.98
N ARG A 52 -7.24 -17.56 11.27
CA ARG A 52 -5.80 -17.61 11.51
C ARG A 52 -5.08 -18.64 10.62
N ASP A 53 -5.78 -19.20 9.66
CA ASP A 53 -5.30 -20.23 8.72
C ASP A 53 -5.22 -19.71 7.28
N LEU A 54 -5.12 -18.38 7.12
CA LEU A 54 -5.13 -17.72 5.82
C LEU A 54 -3.85 -17.99 5.02
N LYS A 55 -3.98 -18.17 3.71
CA LYS A 55 -2.87 -18.05 2.78
C LYS A 55 -2.81 -16.61 2.30
N ILE A 56 -1.77 -15.89 2.68
CA ILE A 56 -1.61 -14.45 2.44
C ILE A 56 -0.47 -14.24 1.45
N LEU A 57 -0.69 -13.39 0.42
CA LEU A 57 0.34 -12.88 -0.46
C LEU A 57 0.51 -11.38 -0.21
N GLU A 58 1.72 -10.93 0.15
CA GLU A 58 2.07 -9.52 0.20
C GLU A 58 2.87 -9.14 -1.06
N VAL A 59 2.32 -8.22 -1.88
CA VAL A 59 2.94 -7.75 -3.12
C VAL A 59 3.59 -6.39 -2.88
N GLY A 60 4.92 -6.32 -3.08
CA GLY A 60 5.72 -5.12 -2.81
C GLY A 60 5.99 -4.93 -1.32
N CYS A 61 6.43 -6.00 -0.64
CA CYS A 61 6.62 -6.01 0.82
C CYS A 61 7.82 -5.16 1.29
N GLY A 62 8.70 -4.72 0.39
CA GLY A 62 9.93 -4.01 0.74
C GLY A 62 10.76 -4.79 1.75
N ALA A 63 11.11 -4.14 2.86
CA ALA A 63 11.87 -4.77 3.95
C ALA A 63 11.06 -5.75 4.83
N GLY A 64 9.82 -6.11 4.45
CA GLY A 64 8.98 -7.07 5.19
C GLY A 64 8.40 -6.51 6.49
N TRP A 65 8.25 -5.19 6.58
CA TRP A 65 7.81 -4.52 7.82
C TRP A 65 6.38 -4.93 8.25
N LEU A 66 5.50 -5.26 7.32
CA LEU A 66 4.14 -5.71 7.61
C LEU A 66 4.05 -7.24 7.77
N CYS A 67 4.95 -8.00 7.12
CA CYS A 67 4.94 -9.47 7.14
C CYS A 67 4.88 -10.05 8.56
N GLY A 68 5.60 -9.41 9.52
CA GLY A 68 5.59 -9.81 10.93
C GLY A 68 4.21 -9.77 11.59
N SER A 69 3.37 -8.81 11.19
CA SER A 69 1.98 -8.73 11.65
C SER A 69 1.07 -9.69 10.86
N LEU A 70 1.30 -9.88 9.57
CA LEU A 70 0.49 -10.76 8.72
C LEU A 70 0.60 -12.24 9.12
N LYS A 71 1.78 -12.69 9.56
CA LYS A 71 2.00 -14.10 9.95
C LYS A 71 1.15 -14.56 11.14
N GLU A 72 0.62 -13.64 11.94
CA GLU A 72 -0.32 -13.95 13.02
C GLU A 72 -1.68 -14.44 12.48
N TYR A 73 -1.95 -14.26 11.19
CA TYR A 73 -3.20 -14.62 10.54
C TYR A 73 -3.08 -15.82 9.60
N GLY A 74 -1.87 -16.33 9.39
CA GLY A 74 -1.65 -17.52 8.57
C GLY A 74 -0.28 -17.55 7.87
N SER A 75 -0.19 -18.35 6.82
CA SER A 75 1.05 -18.47 6.04
C SER A 75 1.22 -17.29 5.11
N VAL A 76 2.41 -16.66 5.12
CA VAL A 76 2.74 -15.47 4.32
C VAL A 76 3.75 -15.82 3.24
N THR A 77 3.39 -15.50 1.99
CA THR A 77 4.32 -15.34 0.87
C THR A 77 4.46 -13.85 0.59
N ALA A 78 5.66 -13.34 0.44
CA ALA A 78 5.92 -11.92 0.21
C ALA A 78 6.85 -11.72 -0.98
N THR A 79 6.57 -10.75 -1.84
CA THR A 79 7.40 -10.47 -3.02
C THR A 79 7.75 -9.00 -3.15
N ASP A 80 8.95 -8.74 -3.65
CA ASP A 80 9.45 -7.39 -3.99
C ASP A 80 10.47 -7.48 -5.11
N LEU A 81 10.69 -6.38 -5.84
CA LEU A 81 11.75 -6.26 -6.83
C LEU A 81 13.16 -6.34 -6.22
N SER A 82 13.30 -5.91 -4.96
CA SER A 82 14.57 -5.74 -4.24
C SER A 82 15.08 -7.04 -3.63
N ASN A 83 15.83 -7.85 -4.38
CA ASN A 83 16.39 -9.12 -3.88
C ASN A 83 17.24 -8.93 -2.61
N GLU A 84 18.11 -7.93 -2.57
CA GLU A 84 19.00 -7.66 -1.43
C GLU A 84 18.22 -7.37 -0.15
N VAL A 85 17.12 -6.62 -0.26
CA VAL A 85 16.25 -6.29 0.87
C VAL A 85 15.53 -7.53 1.38
N LEU A 86 15.04 -8.38 0.45
CA LEU A 86 14.37 -9.64 0.81
C LEU A 86 15.30 -10.63 1.50
N GLN A 87 16.58 -10.71 1.10
CA GLN A 87 17.57 -11.55 1.78
C GLN A 87 17.73 -11.12 3.25
N ARG A 88 17.81 -9.82 3.53
CA ARG A 88 17.87 -9.31 4.91
C ARG A 88 16.56 -9.51 5.67
N ALA A 89 15.42 -9.38 5.00
CA ALA A 89 14.11 -9.65 5.58
C ALA A 89 13.93 -11.14 5.97
N ALA A 90 14.41 -12.07 5.13
CA ALA A 90 14.35 -13.51 5.39
C ALA A 90 15.12 -13.94 6.64
N ILE A 91 16.24 -13.27 6.96
CA ILE A 91 16.99 -13.52 8.20
C ILE A 91 16.14 -13.15 9.43
N ARG A 92 15.38 -12.03 9.36
CA ARG A 92 14.55 -11.56 10.47
C ARG A 92 13.23 -12.31 10.61
N LEU A 93 12.71 -12.83 9.51
CA LEU A 93 11.39 -13.46 9.40
C LEU A 93 11.51 -14.81 8.68
N PRO A 94 12.13 -15.83 9.29
CA PRO A 94 12.41 -17.12 8.63
C PRO A 94 11.13 -17.91 8.28
N ASP A 95 10.00 -17.60 8.93
CA ASP A 95 8.70 -18.25 8.69
C ASP A 95 7.95 -17.64 7.49
N VAL A 96 8.47 -16.56 6.87
CA VAL A 96 7.88 -15.93 5.70
C VAL A 96 8.58 -16.40 4.43
N LYS A 97 7.80 -16.82 3.43
CA LYS A 97 8.35 -17.19 2.11
C LYS A 97 8.57 -15.92 1.28
N PHE A 98 9.83 -15.49 1.13
CA PHE A 98 10.19 -14.35 0.29
C PHE A 98 10.53 -14.79 -1.13
N ILE A 99 10.02 -14.05 -2.15
CA ILE A 99 10.26 -14.28 -3.58
C ILE A 99 10.66 -12.96 -4.21
N ALA A 100 11.91 -12.87 -4.68
CA ALA A 100 12.42 -11.68 -5.36
C ALA A 100 12.04 -11.70 -6.84
N GLY A 101 11.68 -10.54 -7.39
CA GLY A 101 11.45 -10.36 -8.82
C GLY A 101 10.27 -9.47 -9.14
N ASP A 102 10.10 -9.23 -10.44
CA ASP A 102 8.94 -8.50 -10.93
C ASP A 102 7.67 -9.32 -10.76
N PHE A 103 6.76 -8.84 -9.91
CA PHE A 103 5.47 -9.51 -9.66
C PHE A 103 4.72 -9.84 -10.95
N MET A 104 4.83 -8.99 -11.99
CA MET A 104 4.13 -9.23 -13.25
C MET A 104 4.66 -10.45 -14.00
N SER A 105 5.94 -10.81 -13.80
CA SER A 105 6.63 -11.93 -14.45
C SER A 105 6.72 -13.18 -13.58
N LEU A 106 6.54 -13.06 -12.25
CA LEU A 106 6.60 -14.21 -11.33
C LEU A 106 5.37 -15.12 -11.51
N ASP A 107 5.60 -16.41 -11.42
CA ASP A 107 4.55 -17.44 -11.42
C ASP A 107 4.09 -17.76 -9.99
N PHE A 108 2.79 -17.83 -9.81
CA PHE A 108 2.12 -18.22 -8.57
C PHE A 108 0.99 -19.19 -8.87
N ASP A 109 0.62 -20.01 -7.90
CA ASP A 109 -0.55 -20.90 -7.99
C ASP A 109 -1.83 -20.06 -8.15
N SER A 110 -2.54 -20.24 -9.26
CA SER A 110 -3.83 -19.59 -9.53
C SER A 110 -4.84 -19.94 -8.43
N SER A 111 -5.63 -18.94 -8.02
CA SER A 111 -6.66 -19.11 -6.98
C SER A 111 -6.12 -19.73 -5.67
N GLY A 112 -4.88 -19.42 -5.32
CA GLY A 112 -4.17 -20.00 -4.18
C GLY A 112 -4.32 -19.23 -2.88
N TYR A 113 -4.67 -17.93 -2.91
CA TYR A 113 -4.62 -17.03 -1.76
C TYR A 113 -6.00 -16.64 -1.23
N ASP A 114 -6.14 -16.65 0.11
CA ASP A 114 -7.32 -16.13 0.81
C ASP A 114 -7.31 -14.60 0.83
N VAL A 115 -6.11 -14.02 1.00
CA VAL A 115 -5.90 -12.57 1.07
C VAL A 115 -4.67 -12.18 0.26
N ILE A 116 -4.79 -11.09 -0.51
CA ILE A 116 -3.66 -10.40 -1.12
C ILE A 116 -3.57 -8.99 -0.53
N VAL A 117 -2.39 -8.61 -0.05
CA VAL A 117 -2.08 -7.27 0.46
C VAL A 117 -1.10 -6.59 -0.48
N SER A 118 -1.37 -5.33 -0.84
CA SER A 118 -0.43 -4.53 -1.64
C SER A 118 -0.50 -3.07 -1.20
N LEU A 119 0.56 -2.58 -0.56
CA LEU A 119 0.62 -1.23 0.01
C LEU A 119 1.62 -0.36 -0.75
N GLU A 120 1.13 0.75 -1.31
CA GLU A 120 1.92 1.79 -2.01
C GLU A 120 2.66 1.30 -3.27
N VAL A 121 2.22 0.19 -3.91
CA VAL A 121 2.83 -0.40 -5.11
C VAL A 121 2.15 0.07 -6.39
N LEU A 122 0.81 0.12 -6.43
CA LEU A 122 0.02 0.35 -7.65
C LEU A 122 0.49 1.58 -8.45
N ALA A 123 0.86 2.66 -7.78
CA ALA A 123 1.33 3.87 -8.46
C ALA A 123 2.71 3.73 -9.13
N HIS A 124 3.40 2.63 -8.88
CA HIS A 124 4.72 2.31 -9.43
C HIS A 124 4.67 1.21 -10.49
N VAL A 125 3.47 0.81 -10.91
CA VAL A 125 3.23 -0.19 -11.94
C VAL A 125 2.78 0.48 -13.24
N ALA A 126 3.42 0.15 -14.36
CA ALA A 126 3.11 0.73 -15.66
C ALA A 126 1.73 0.31 -16.19
N ASP A 127 1.40 -0.98 -16.09
CA ASP A 127 0.11 -1.57 -16.46
C ASP A 127 -0.73 -1.88 -15.21
N GLN A 128 -1.38 -0.84 -14.68
CA GLN A 128 -2.23 -0.95 -13.50
C GLN A 128 -3.42 -1.92 -13.69
N PRO A 129 -4.12 -1.93 -14.83
CA PRO A 129 -5.17 -2.93 -15.09
C PRO A 129 -4.66 -4.38 -15.06
N ALA A 130 -3.53 -4.68 -15.70
CA ALA A 130 -2.95 -6.03 -15.68
C ALA A 130 -2.52 -6.43 -14.26
N PHE A 131 -2.00 -5.49 -13.47
CA PHE A 131 -1.62 -5.72 -12.07
C PHE A 131 -2.82 -6.13 -11.21
N ILE A 132 -3.94 -5.43 -11.33
CA ILE A 132 -5.19 -5.78 -10.62
C ILE A 132 -5.73 -7.13 -11.11
N ARG A 133 -5.77 -7.38 -12.43
CA ARG A 133 -6.18 -8.68 -12.99
C ARG A 133 -5.35 -9.83 -12.44
N LYS A 134 -4.01 -9.68 -12.37
CA LYS A 134 -3.15 -10.72 -11.83
C LYS A 134 -3.46 -11.00 -10.38
N MET A 135 -3.62 -9.98 -9.54
CA MET A 135 -4.02 -10.17 -8.14
C MET A 135 -5.38 -10.86 -8.03
N SER A 136 -6.37 -10.44 -8.84
CA SER A 136 -7.69 -11.10 -8.87
C SER A 136 -7.59 -12.57 -9.27
N ALA A 137 -6.79 -12.92 -10.28
CA ALA A 137 -6.59 -14.30 -10.71
C ALA A 137 -5.99 -15.19 -9.60
N LEU A 138 -5.09 -14.64 -8.80
CA LEU A 138 -4.42 -15.34 -7.70
C LEU A 138 -5.31 -15.53 -6.45
N LEU A 139 -6.36 -14.71 -6.28
CA LEU A 139 -7.31 -14.87 -5.19
C LEU A 139 -8.21 -16.09 -5.38
N LYS A 140 -8.49 -16.80 -4.31
CA LYS A 140 -9.59 -17.77 -4.25
C LYS A 140 -10.93 -17.08 -4.50
N PRO A 141 -11.96 -17.78 -5.01
CA PRO A 141 -13.33 -17.27 -4.95
C PRO A 141 -13.68 -16.87 -3.51
N GLY A 142 -14.25 -15.68 -3.33
CA GLY A 142 -14.53 -15.11 -2.01
C GLY A 142 -13.31 -14.51 -1.28
N GLY A 143 -12.10 -14.63 -1.81
CA GLY A 143 -10.88 -14.05 -1.25
C GLY A 143 -10.84 -12.53 -1.33
N PHE A 144 -9.95 -11.89 -0.58
CA PHE A 144 -9.92 -10.44 -0.40
C PHE A 144 -8.62 -9.81 -0.92
N LEU A 145 -8.77 -8.70 -1.65
CA LEU A 145 -7.69 -7.75 -1.93
C LEU A 145 -7.75 -6.62 -0.89
N MET A 146 -6.65 -6.39 -0.19
CA MET A 146 -6.43 -5.28 0.73
C MET A 146 -5.35 -4.38 0.13
N LEU A 147 -5.73 -3.23 -0.43
CA LEU A 147 -4.85 -2.39 -1.22
C LEU A 147 -4.76 -0.97 -0.64
N ALA A 148 -3.54 -0.42 -0.62
CA ALA A 148 -3.30 1.00 -0.42
C ALA A 148 -2.51 1.59 -1.58
N THR A 149 -2.84 2.83 -1.95
CA THR A 149 -2.09 3.58 -2.96
C THR A 149 -2.18 5.07 -2.73
N GLN A 150 -1.22 5.81 -3.27
CA GLN A 150 -1.14 7.26 -3.15
C GLN A 150 -2.38 7.94 -3.75
N ASN A 151 -2.92 8.93 -3.01
CA ASN A 151 -4.08 9.72 -3.40
C ASN A 151 -3.66 10.92 -4.26
N ARG A 152 -3.80 10.81 -5.60
CA ARG A 152 -3.34 11.82 -6.56
C ARG A 152 -3.75 13.25 -6.19
N PRO A 153 -5.03 13.60 -5.94
CA PRO A 153 -5.41 14.98 -5.64
C PRO A 153 -4.71 15.55 -4.42
N GLN A 154 -4.39 14.70 -3.43
CA GLN A 154 -3.70 15.14 -2.23
C GLN A 154 -2.21 15.33 -2.48
N LEU A 155 -1.57 14.44 -3.26
CA LEU A 155 -0.15 14.59 -3.57
C LEU A 155 0.13 15.78 -4.49
N GLU A 156 -0.72 16.03 -5.49
CA GLU A 156 -0.59 17.17 -6.40
C GLU A 156 -0.72 18.53 -5.69
N ARG A 157 -1.37 18.59 -4.53
CA ARG A 157 -1.47 19.80 -3.68
C ARG A 157 -0.24 20.04 -2.81
N ASN A 158 0.69 19.10 -2.78
CA ASN A 158 1.87 19.13 -1.93
C ASN A 158 3.16 19.26 -2.76
N ASP A 159 4.24 19.71 -2.11
CA ASP A 159 5.57 19.74 -2.71
C ASP A 159 6.17 18.32 -2.69
N ILE A 160 5.92 17.58 -3.76
CA ILE A 160 6.51 16.26 -3.96
C ILE A 160 7.67 16.40 -4.95
N PRO A 161 8.89 15.96 -4.59
CA PRO A 161 10.01 15.95 -5.50
C PRO A 161 9.70 15.21 -6.80
N ASN A 162 10.31 15.61 -7.90
CA ASN A 162 10.21 14.90 -9.18
C ASN A 162 10.60 13.42 -9.00
N PRO A 163 10.00 12.49 -9.77
CA PRO A 163 10.41 11.10 -9.73
C PRO A 163 11.89 10.97 -10.11
N LYS A 164 12.60 10.13 -9.37
CA LYS A 164 14.00 9.79 -9.65
C LYS A 164 14.07 8.81 -10.85
N PRO A 165 15.23 8.66 -11.51
CA PRO A 165 15.43 7.61 -12.51
C PRO A 165 15.03 6.24 -11.95
N GLY A 166 14.33 5.41 -12.72
CA GLY A 166 13.80 4.13 -12.30
C GLY A 166 12.45 4.20 -11.56
N GLN A 167 12.04 5.36 -11.07
CA GLN A 167 10.77 5.50 -10.36
C GLN A 167 9.61 5.76 -11.33
N ILE A 168 8.76 4.76 -11.57
CA ILE A 168 7.44 4.96 -12.18
C ILE A 168 6.56 5.71 -11.18
N ARG A 169 5.75 6.67 -11.67
CA ARG A 169 4.83 7.43 -10.83
C ARG A 169 3.52 7.72 -11.55
N LEU A 170 2.53 6.85 -11.32
CA LEU A 170 1.20 6.89 -11.93
C LEU A 170 0.13 6.92 -10.84
N TRP A 171 0.05 8.04 -10.12
CA TRP A 171 -0.94 8.22 -9.06
C TRP A 171 -2.37 8.15 -9.58
N VAL A 172 -3.26 7.63 -8.76
CA VAL A 172 -4.70 7.51 -9.05
C VAL A 172 -5.52 8.35 -8.08
N ASP A 173 -6.69 8.77 -8.52
CA ASP A 173 -7.74 9.27 -7.63
C ASP A 173 -8.74 8.14 -7.29
N ARG A 174 -9.65 8.44 -6.38
CA ARG A 174 -10.66 7.48 -5.91
C ARG A 174 -11.51 6.88 -7.02
N HIS A 175 -11.88 7.67 -8.03
CA HIS A 175 -12.75 7.21 -9.13
C HIS A 175 -12.00 6.25 -10.05
N LYS A 176 -10.76 6.60 -10.40
CA LYS A 176 -9.90 5.72 -11.20
C LYS A 176 -9.59 4.43 -10.43
N LEU A 177 -9.30 4.50 -9.13
CA LEU A 177 -9.03 3.31 -8.32
C LEU A 177 -10.26 2.40 -8.24
N ALA A 178 -11.45 2.98 -7.96
CA ALA A 178 -12.71 2.23 -7.94
C ALA A 178 -12.99 1.53 -9.28
N GLY A 179 -12.76 2.21 -10.40
CA GLY A 179 -12.95 1.63 -11.75
C GLY A 179 -11.96 0.50 -12.05
N LEU A 180 -10.66 0.68 -11.68
CA LEU A 180 -9.64 -0.35 -11.88
C LEU A 180 -9.96 -1.63 -11.09
N ILE A 181 -10.36 -1.48 -9.83
CA ILE A 181 -10.64 -2.62 -8.96
C ILE A 181 -12.00 -3.22 -9.30
N GLY A 182 -13.03 -2.39 -9.53
CA GLY A 182 -14.40 -2.82 -9.84
C GLY A 182 -14.54 -3.55 -11.17
N ALA A 183 -13.54 -3.48 -12.06
CA ALA A 183 -13.50 -4.29 -13.28
C ALA A 183 -13.24 -5.80 -13.00
N GLU A 184 -12.66 -6.14 -11.86
CA GLU A 184 -12.20 -7.49 -11.53
C GLU A 184 -12.75 -8.03 -10.21
N LEU A 185 -13.12 -7.15 -9.27
CA LEU A 185 -13.46 -7.46 -7.88
C LEU A 185 -14.61 -6.59 -7.38
N ASP A 186 -15.38 -7.09 -6.42
CA ASP A 186 -16.39 -6.30 -5.71
C ASP A 186 -15.75 -5.37 -4.68
N VAL A 187 -15.82 -4.07 -4.87
CA VAL A 187 -15.32 -3.08 -3.90
C VAL A 187 -16.23 -3.08 -2.67
N ARG A 188 -15.69 -3.50 -1.52
CA ARG A 188 -16.40 -3.55 -0.24
C ARG A 188 -16.22 -2.27 0.58
N SER A 189 -15.05 -1.65 0.51
CA SER A 189 -14.73 -0.41 1.18
C SER A 189 -13.69 0.38 0.42
N LEU A 190 -13.86 1.69 0.33
CA LEU A 190 -12.88 2.62 -0.26
C LEU A 190 -12.94 3.92 0.50
N PHE A 191 -11.80 4.38 1.04
CA PHE A 191 -11.70 5.63 1.79
C PHE A 191 -10.27 6.18 1.73
N SER A 192 -10.10 7.43 2.18
CA SER A 192 -8.76 8.01 2.31
C SER A 192 -8.26 7.94 3.75
N LEU A 193 -6.94 7.86 3.93
CA LEU A 193 -6.30 7.66 5.22
C LEU A 193 -5.11 8.61 5.39
N THR A 194 -4.80 8.97 6.63
CA THR A 194 -3.65 9.79 7.04
C THR A 194 -3.60 11.13 6.32
N PRO A 195 -4.41 12.11 6.72
CA PRO A 195 -4.33 13.47 6.18
C PRO A 195 -2.94 14.06 6.46
N GLN A 196 -2.22 14.41 5.40
CA GLN A 196 -0.92 15.08 5.48
C GLN A 196 -0.89 16.25 4.50
N CYS A 197 -0.29 17.36 4.91
CA CYS A 197 -0.02 18.50 4.06
C CYS A 197 1.31 19.13 4.44
N ASN A 198 2.11 19.49 3.42
CA ASN A 198 3.33 20.26 3.62
C ASN A 198 3.18 21.73 3.23
N ARG A 199 1.95 22.15 2.79
CA ARG A 199 1.59 23.52 2.37
C ARG A 199 0.29 24.00 3.02
N GLY A 200 0.17 25.34 3.13
CA GLY A 200 -1.06 26.02 3.52
C GLY A 200 -1.50 25.76 4.96
N VAL A 201 -2.74 26.15 5.27
CA VAL A 201 -3.35 26.04 6.61
C VAL A 201 -3.45 24.58 7.07
N LEU A 202 -3.69 23.64 6.16
CA LEU A 202 -3.76 22.21 6.49
C LEU A 202 -2.45 21.65 7.04
N ARG A 203 -1.30 22.26 6.70
CA ARG A 203 0.00 21.90 7.32
C ARG A 203 -0.02 22.14 8.83
N LEU A 204 -0.62 23.25 9.29
CA LEU A 204 -0.71 23.57 10.71
C LEU A 204 -1.65 22.58 11.43
N ILE A 205 -2.81 22.33 10.84
CA ILE A 205 -3.85 21.43 11.40
C ILE A 205 -3.29 20.00 11.51
N ASN A 206 -2.52 19.54 10.54
CA ASN A 206 -1.96 18.17 10.50
C ASN A 206 -0.54 18.06 11.11
N SER A 207 -0.08 19.12 11.78
CA SER A 207 1.23 19.11 12.46
C SER A 207 1.21 18.17 13.68
N THR A 208 2.19 17.28 13.78
CA THR A 208 2.39 16.42 14.96
C THR A 208 2.55 17.23 16.24
N LYS A 209 3.15 18.43 16.17
CA LYS A 209 3.27 19.36 17.31
C LYS A 209 1.92 19.87 17.77
N VAL A 210 1.03 20.23 16.83
CA VAL A 210 -0.34 20.69 17.16
C VAL A 210 -1.13 19.55 17.77
N HIS A 211 -1.09 18.36 17.18
CA HIS A 211 -1.77 17.18 17.74
C HIS A 211 -1.23 16.81 19.15
N GLY A 212 0.07 16.88 19.35
CA GLY A 212 0.70 16.65 20.65
C GLY A 212 0.26 17.69 21.71
N ALA A 213 0.23 18.99 21.33
CA ALA A 213 -0.25 20.04 22.21
C ALA A 213 -1.74 19.89 22.55
N MET A 214 -2.57 19.54 21.57
CA MET A 214 -4.01 19.26 21.80
C MET A 214 -4.21 18.08 22.74
N ALA A 215 -3.43 17.00 22.57
CA ALA A 215 -3.48 15.85 23.46
C ALA A 215 -3.09 16.23 24.89
N ALA A 216 -2.05 17.05 25.08
CA ALA A 216 -1.54 17.49 26.38
C ALA A 216 -2.58 18.33 27.18
N ILE A 217 -3.46 19.06 26.50
CA ILE A 217 -4.53 19.86 27.11
C ILE A 217 -5.89 19.16 27.12
N GLY A 218 -5.93 17.83 26.92
CA GLY A 218 -7.14 17.02 26.96
C GLY A 218 -8.02 17.08 25.70
N LEU A 219 -7.62 17.80 24.65
CA LEU A 219 -8.36 17.95 23.38
C LEU A 219 -8.01 16.87 22.33
N GLY A 220 -7.41 15.76 22.73
CA GLY A 220 -7.02 14.67 21.82
C GLY A 220 -8.18 14.05 21.04
N GLN A 221 -9.41 14.05 21.62
CA GLN A 221 -10.61 13.59 20.90
C GLN A 221 -10.98 14.51 19.73
N LEU A 222 -10.86 15.82 19.91
CA LEU A 222 -11.10 16.80 18.84
C LEU A 222 -10.13 16.59 17.68
N GLY A 223 -8.84 16.35 17.97
CA GLY A 223 -7.84 16.00 16.94
C GLY A 223 -8.23 14.75 16.13
N ARG A 224 -8.70 13.70 16.79
CA ARG A 224 -9.20 12.49 16.13
C ARG A 224 -10.44 12.76 15.26
N THR A 225 -11.37 13.58 15.74
CA THR A 225 -12.57 13.97 14.98
C THR A 225 -12.19 14.76 13.72
N VAL A 226 -11.27 15.72 13.84
CA VAL A 226 -10.75 16.49 12.70
C VAL A 226 -10.06 15.58 11.69
N LYS A 227 -9.21 14.63 12.13
CA LYS A 227 -8.60 13.62 11.27
C LYS A 227 -9.64 12.84 10.48
N ARG A 228 -10.66 12.28 11.16
CA ARG A 228 -11.75 11.52 10.52
C ARG A 228 -12.54 12.35 9.52
N LEU A 229 -12.83 13.61 9.83
CA LEU A 229 -13.52 14.52 8.91
C LEU A 229 -12.69 14.74 7.64
N GLN A 230 -11.39 14.96 7.77
CA GLN A 230 -10.49 15.11 6.63
C GLN A 230 -10.43 13.83 5.78
N GLU A 231 -10.38 12.66 6.40
CA GLU A 231 -10.41 11.35 5.72
C GLU A 231 -11.72 11.17 4.94
N ASN A 232 -12.86 11.52 5.54
CA ASN A 232 -14.17 11.49 4.87
C ASN A 232 -14.28 12.50 3.71
N LEU A 233 -13.56 13.62 3.77
CA LEU A 233 -13.44 14.60 2.69
C LEU A 233 -12.38 14.23 1.63
N TRP A 234 -11.83 13.02 1.69
CA TRP A 234 -10.81 12.51 0.77
C TRP A 234 -9.48 13.28 0.80
N LEU A 235 -9.16 13.89 1.93
CA LEU A 235 -7.92 14.63 2.16
C LEU A 235 -6.79 13.75 2.72
N GLY A 236 -6.99 12.44 2.81
CA GLY A 236 -5.96 11.49 3.20
C GLY A 236 -4.87 11.36 2.14
N TRP A 237 -3.64 11.12 2.59
CA TRP A 237 -2.46 10.92 1.75
C TRP A 237 -2.56 9.68 0.88
N THR A 238 -3.18 8.64 1.40
CA THR A 238 -3.37 7.35 0.76
C THR A 238 -4.84 6.99 0.61
N LEU A 239 -5.17 6.21 -0.39
CA LEU A 239 -6.46 5.55 -0.59
C LEU A 239 -6.34 4.11 -0.11
N MET A 240 -7.24 3.67 0.76
CA MET A 240 -7.38 2.29 1.22
C MET A 240 -8.56 1.63 0.52
N CYS A 241 -8.38 0.45 -0.02
CA CYS A 241 -9.44 -0.33 -0.67
C CYS A 241 -9.47 -1.77 -0.15
N LEU A 242 -10.63 -2.20 0.32
CA LEU A 242 -10.97 -3.61 0.53
C LEU A 242 -11.87 -4.04 -0.62
N ALA A 243 -11.47 -5.08 -1.33
CA ALA A 243 -12.28 -5.66 -2.39
C ALA A 243 -12.33 -7.19 -2.26
N GLN A 244 -13.38 -7.81 -2.77
CA GLN A 244 -13.60 -9.25 -2.68
C GLN A 244 -13.78 -9.85 -4.06
N LYS A 245 -13.13 -10.98 -4.31
CA LYS A 245 -13.39 -11.78 -5.51
C LYS A 245 -14.77 -12.40 -5.40
N PRO A 246 -15.63 -12.30 -6.42
CA PRO A 246 -16.92 -12.98 -6.41
C PRO A 246 -16.78 -14.46 -6.08
N GLN A 247 -17.77 -15.03 -5.40
CA GLN A 247 -17.87 -16.48 -5.21
C GLN A 247 -18.03 -17.15 -6.59
N ALA A 248 -17.45 -18.33 -6.76
CA ALA A 248 -17.79 -19.15 -7.91
C ALA A 248 -19.29 -19.50 -7.84
N ALA A 249 -19.98 -19.28 -8.97
CA ALA A 249 -21.38 -19.64 -9.11
C ALA A 249 -21.59 -21.17 -9.01
#